data_4cf9f027a736ed1b64cd3363982a4281
#
_entry.id   4cf9f027a736ed1b64cd3363982a4281
#
_cell.length_a   1.000
_cell.length_b   1.000
_cell.length_c   1.000
_cell.angle_alpha   90.00
_cell.angle_beta   90.00
_cell.angle_gamma   90.00
#
_symmetry.space_group_name_H-M   'P 1'
#
loop_
_entity.id
_entity.type
_entity.pdbx_description
1 polymer ?
#
loop_
_entity_poly.entity_id
_entity_poly.type
_entity_poly.pdbx_seq_one_letter_code
_entity_poly.pdbx_strand_id
1 'polypeptide(L)'
;QHVSSRVGRVVEGSAAEKAGFHPGDRILAVQGKPVRKFEELSTELQDFPNQVVELTVARANVPETAAPVLIKVQTETAPGYSIYGEERAVGTIPGLFPAARSTEVGVSDPLSVAAKAGIKTGYRVTEIDAVSFLTWEEVAHRVADIPAGQSFKLTLVSKDAIAQPMSLELRKSKAADTLGDLAGLHSSELFVERT
;
A
#
# COMPACT_ATOMS: atom_id res chain seq x y z
N GLN A 1 5.54 -6.68 13.47
CA GLN A 1 5.52 -6.57 11.99
C GLN A 1 5.66 -5.08 11.64
N HIS A 2 6.67 -4.73 10.87
CA HIS A 2 7.03 -3.33 10.63
C HIS A 2 6.46 -2.88 9.28
N VAL A 3 5.59 -1.88 9.30
CA VAL A 3 5.08 -1.23 8.08
C VAL A 3 6.20 -0.35 7.51
N SER A 4 6.60 -0.59 6.28
CA SER A 4 7.58 0.27 5.60
C SER A 4 7.04 1.71 5.50
N SER A 5 7.92 2.69 5.31
CA SER A 5 7.54 4.09 5.09
C SER A 5 6.92 4.37 3.72
N ARG A 6 6.35 3.34 3.08
CA ARG A 6 5.73 3.44 1.76
C ARG A 6 4.29 3.94 1.86
N VAL A 7 3.95 4.88 1.00
CA VAL A 7 2.59 5.43 0.88
C VAL A 7 1.71 4.45 0.11
N GLY A 8 0.58 4.07 0.69
CA GLY A 8 -0.41 3.18 0.06
C GLY A 8 -1.55 3.97 -0.58
N ARG A 9 -2.16 4.86 0.20
CA ARG A 9 -3.29 5.65 -0.26
C ARG A 9 -3.08 7.13 0.00
N VAL A 10 -3.42 7.94 -0.98
CA VAL A 10 -3.51 9.39 -0.89
C VAL A 10 -4.96 9.77 -1.16
N VAL A 11 -5.59 10.47 -0.21
CA VAL A 11 -7.00 10.86 -0.32
C VAL A 11 -7.12 12.09 -1.21
N GLU A 12 -8.05 12.05 -2.15
CA GLU A 12 -8.36 13.16 -3.05
C GLU A 12 -8.77 14.43 -2.27
N GLY A 13 -8.25 15.57 -2.66
CA GLY A 13 -8.50 16.86 -2.02
C GLY A 13 -7.76 17.09 -0.70
N SER A 14 -7.01 16.09 -0.19
CA SER A 14 -6.29 16.18 1.08
C SER A 14 -5.00 17.00 0.99
N ALA A 15 -4.42 17.32 2.15
CA ALA A 15 -3.11 17.96 2.24
C ALA A 15 -2.01 17.11 1.58
N ALA A 16 -2.09 15.79 1.70
CA ALA A 16 -1.15 14.87 1.06
C ALA A 16 -1.20 14.96 -0.47
N GLU A 17 -2.39 14.95 -1.07
CA GLU A 17 -2.52 15.08 -2.53
C GLU A 17 -2.04 16.44 -3.02
N LYS A 18 -2.48 17.52 -2.37
CA LYS A 18 -2.05 18.90 -2.71
C LYS A 18 -0.55 19.11 -2.62
N ALA A 19 0.11 18.43 -1.71
CA ALA A 19 1.56 18.44 -1.58
C ALA A 19 2.28 17.61 -2.67
N GLY A 20 1.55 16.77 -3.40
CA GLY A 20 2.08 15.98 -4.51
C GLY A 20 2.59 14.59 -4.11
N PHE A 21 2.08 14.00 -3.03
CA PHE A 21 2.30 12.58 -2.74
C PHE A 21 1.52 11.70 -3.71
N HIS A 22 2.10 10.56 -4.04
CA HIS A 22 1.47 9.53 -4.85
C HIS A 22 1.52 8.16 -4.16
N PRO A 23 0.53 7.28 -4.40
CA PRO A 23 0.63 5.89 -3.99
C PRO A 23 1.93 5.25 -4.50
N GLY A 24 2.59 4.47 -3.63
CA GLY A 24 3.87 3.85 -3.93
C GLY A 24 5.11 4.68 -3.54
N ASP A 25 4.99 5.97 -3.29
CA ASP A 25 6.08 6.81 -2.79
C ASP A 25 6.64 6.22 -1.49
N ARG A 26 7.96 6.29 -1.30
CA ARG A 26 8.62 5.91 -0.07
C ARG A 26 9.21 7.14 0.62
N ILE A 27 8.78 7.40 1.84
CA ILE A 27 9.29 8.50 2.64
C ILE A 27 10.60 8.08 3.29
N LEU A 28 11.66 8.81 3.03
CA LEU A 28 13.01 8.51 3.49
C LEU A 28 13.40 9.32 4.72
N ALA A 29 12.93 10.57 4.81
CA ALA A 29 13.25 11.46 5.93
C ALA A 29 12.15 12.51 6.14
N VAL A 30 12.05 13.01 7.37
CA VAL A 30 11.23 14.16 7.78
C VAL A 30 12.18 15.20 8.36
N GLN A 31 12.17 16.43 7.82
CA GLN A 31 13.08 17.52 8.25
C GLN A 31 14.55 17.05 8.32
N GLY A 32 14.98 16.23 7.36
CA GLY A 32 16.32 15.66 7.32
C GLY A 32 16.56 14.46 8.25
N LYS A 33 15.61 14.11 9.13
CA LYS A 33 15.70 12.96 10.04
C LYS A 33 15.22 11.69 9.34
N PRO A 34 16.07 10.66 9.19
CA PRO A 34 15.72 9.44 8.47
C PRO A 34 14.54 8.70 9.11
N VAL A 35 13.62 8.21 8.27
CA VAL A 35 12.52 7.32 8.68
C VAL A 35 12.52 6.08 7.79
N ARG A 36 12.24 4.93 8.39
CA ARG A 36 12.22 3.63 7.71
C ARG A 36 10.84 2.99 7.74
N LYS A 37 10.01 3.41 8.71
CA LYS A 37 8.69 2.88 8.99
C LYS A 37 7.67 3.99 9.06
N PHE A 38 6.41 3.66 8.76
CA PHE A 38 5.34 4.65 8.79
C PHE A 38 5.04 5.12 10.24
N GLU A 39 5.26 4.27 11.22
CA GLU A 39 5.15 4.64 12.64
C GLU A 39 6.21 5.68 13.05
N GLU A 40 7.44 5.56 12.54
CA GLU A 40 8.50 6.55 12.77
C GLU A 40 8.14 7.88 12.14
N LEU A 41 7.59 7.88 10.90
CA LEU A 41 7.07 9.07 10.25
C LEU A 41 6.01 9.74 11.13
N SER A 42 5.02 8.98 11.59
CA SER A 42 3.94 9.52 12.44
C SER A 42 4.48 10.10 13.74
N THR A 43 5.48 9.46 14.34
CA THR A 43 6.13 9.95 15.56
C THR A 43 6.87 11.27 15.32
N GLU A 44 7.65 11.36 14.25
CA GLU A 44 8.38 12.58 13.92
C GLU A 44 7.46 13.75 13.59
N LEU A 45 6.32 13.49 12.94
CA LEU A 45 5.34 14.53 12.62
C LEU A 45 4.65 15.10 13.85
N GLN A 46 4.58 14.37 14.96
CA GLN A 46 3.90 14.83 16.18
C GLN A 46 4.45 16.15 16.70
N ASP A 47 5.74 16.40 16.50
CA ASP A 47 6.40 17.61 17.00
C ASP A 47 6.18 18.85 16.10
N PHE A 48 5.46 18.69 15.00
CA PHE A 48 5.20 19.75 14.01
C PHE A 48 3.70 20.00 13.76
N PRO A 49 2.88 20.31 14.78
CA PRO A 49 1.47 20.64 14.57
C PRO A 49 1.34 21.99 13.83
N ASN A 50 0.50 22.01 12.79
CA ASN A 50 0.19 23.19 12.00
C ASN A 50 1.43 23.93 11.44
N GLN A 51 2.42 23.18 10.96
CA GLN A 51 3.67 23.70 10.41
C GLN A 51 3.93 23.13 9.01
N VAL A 52 4.74 23.85 8.23
CA VAL A 52 5.26 23.32 6.97
C VAL A 52 6.46 22.43 7.29
N VAL A 53 6.37 21.18 6.89
CA VAL A 53 7.45 20.19 7.02
C VAL A 53 7.97 19.77 5.65
N GLU A 54 9.25 19.47 5.56
CA GLU A 54 9.89 18.98 4.36
C GLU A 54 10.14 17.47 4.50
N LEU A 55 9.63 16.71 3.53
CA LEU A 55 9.85 15.27 3.46
C LEU A 55 10.72 14.92 2.26
N THR A 56 11.69 14.04 2.48
CA THR A 56 12.49 13.42 1.42
C THR A 56 11.80 12.17 0.96
N VAL A 57 11.48 12.09 -0.35
CA VAL A 57 10.61 11.04 -0.90
C VAL A 57 11.27 10.40 -2.12
N ALA A 58 11.34 9.07 -2.14
CA ALA A 58 11.68 8.30 -3.33
C ALA A 58 10.40 7.92 -4.07
N ARG A 59 10.32 8.25 -5.36
CA ARG A 59 9.16 7.94 -6.21
C ARG A 59 9.12 6.45 -6.58
N ALA A 60 7.91 5.90 -6.69
CA ALA A 60 7.72 4.49 -7.01
C ALA A 60 8.19 4.10 -8.42
N ASN A 61 8.04 5.01 -9.38
CA ASN A 61 8.24 4.72 -10.81
C ASN A 61 9.59 5.20 -11.37
N VAL A 62 10.56 5.45 -10.49
CA VAL A 62 11.91 5.87 -10.88
C VAL A 62 12.94 4.88 -10.33
N PRO A 63 14.09 4.66 -11.01
CA PRO A 63 15.15 3.81 -10.50
C PRO A 63 15.58 4.23 -9.09
N GLU A 64 15.98 3.27 -8.25
CA GLU A 64 16.51 3.57 -6.90
C GLU A 64 17.73 4.49 -6.91
N THR A 65 18.41 4.57 -8.05
CA THR A 65 19.53 5.49 -8.30
C THR A 65 19.10 6.94 -8.58
N ALA A 66 17.81 7.18 -8.80
CA ALA A 66 17.31 8.54 -9.03
C ALA A 66 17.35 9.35 -7.73
N ALA A 67 17.65 10.65 -7.87
CA ALA A 67 17.66 11.57 -6.73
C ALA A 67 16.27 11.63 -6.09
N PRO A 68 16.16 11.57 -4.74
CA PRO A 68 14.92 11.75 -4.05
C PRO A 68 14.35 13.16 -4.27
N VAL A 69 13.03 13.27 -4.19
CA VAL A 69 12.29 14.53 -4.32
C VAL A 69 12.02 15.08 -2.93
N LEU A 70 12.13 16.41 -2.77
CA LEU A 70 11.73 17.11 -1.56
C LEU A 70 10.28 17.58 -1.71
N ILE A 71 9.42 17.16 -0.78
CA ILE A 71 8.01 17.57 -0.72
C ILE A 71 7.79 18.40 0.52
N LYS A 72 7.27 19.62 0.34
CA LYS A 72 6.81 20.47 1.43
C LYS A 72 5.32 20.31 1.62
N VAL A 73 4.90 20.01 2.83
CA VAL A 73 3.50 19.82 3.18
C VAL A 73 3.15 20.55 4.47
N GLN A 74 1.99 21.19 4.47
CA GLN A 74 1.41 21.77 5.66
C GLN A 74 0.79 20.66 6.50
N THR A 75 1.28 20.47 7.73
CA THR A 75 0.66 19.58 8.69
C THR A 75 -0.59 20.21 9.27
N GLU A 76 -1.51 19.37 9.70
CA GLU A 76 -2.67 19.76 10.50
C GLU A 76 -2.48 19.32 11.94
N THR A 77 -3.33 19.84 12.82
CA THR A 77 -3.31 19.53 14.24
C THR A 77 -4.33 18.44 14.53
N ALA A 78 -3.91 17.38 15.21
CA ALA A 78 -4.76 16.34 15.75
C ALA A 78 -4.59 16.23 17.26
N PRO A 79 -5.60 15.74 18.02
CA PRO A 79 -5.42 15.40 19.40
C PRO A 79 -4.45 14.23 19.56
N GLY A 80 -3.57 14.32 20.53
CA GLY A 80 -2.61 13.28 20.89
C GLY A 80 -2.29 13.33 22.36
N TYR A 81 -1.37 12.47 22.80
CA TYR A 81 -0.97 12.40 24.20
C TYR A 81 0.55 12.46 24.34
N SER A 82 1.02 13.12 25.40
CA SER A 82 2.44 13.07 25.78
C SER A 82 2.77 11.70 26.37
N ILE A 83 4.06 11.41 26.56
CA ILE A 83 4.53 10.20 27.26
C ILE A 83 4.02 10.11 28.71
N TYR A 84 3.56 11.21 29.27
CA TYR A 84 2.97 11.29 30.62
C TYR A 84 1.44 11.20 30.61
N GLY A 85 0.81 10.95 29.44
CA GLY A 85 -0.64 10.86 29.30
C GLY A 85 -1.38 12.19 29.25
N GLU A 86 -0.67 13.31 29.13
CA GLU A 86 -1.27 14.63 28.98
C GLU A 86 -1.73 14.87 27.54
N GLU A 87 -2.92 15.43 27.36
CA GLU A 87 -3.40 15.84 26.06
C GLU A 87 -2.50 16.92 25.45
N ARG A 88 -2.11 16.71 24.20
CA ARG A 88 -1.36 17.71 23.42
C ARG A 88 -1.81 17.72 21.97
N ALA A 89 -1.60 18.84 21.32
CA ALA A 89 -1.72 18.94 19.87
C ALA A 89 -0.52 18.22 19.20
N VAL A 90 -0.80 17.35 18.24
CA VAL A 90 0.23 16.66 17.45
C VAL A 90 0.05 16.97 15.97
N GLY A 91 1.17 17.02 15.23
CA GLY A 91 1.14 17.20 13.78
C GLY A 91 0.76 15.91 13.05
N THR A 92 0.01 16.07 11.97
CA THR A 92 -0.38 14.97 11.08
C THR A 92 -0.47 15.47 9.64
N ILE A 93 -0.37 14.56 8.67
CA ILE A 93 -0.61 14.87 7.26
C ILE A 93 -1.92 14.17 6.87
N PRO A 94 -3.05 14.90 6.79
CA PRO A 94 -4.33 14.33 6.40
C PRO A 94 -4.29 13.71 5.02
N GLY A 95 -4.89 12.54 4.90
CA GLY A 95 -5.02 11.82 3.66
C GLY A 95 -3.78 11.02 3.23
N LEU A 96 -2.74 10.97 4.05
CA LEU A 96 -1.57 10.14 3.84
C LEU A 96 -1.69 8.84 4.66
N PHE A 97 -1.81 7.71 3.97
CA PHE A 97 -1.95 6.40 4.61
C PHE A 97 -0.83 5.46 4.19
N PRO A 98 -0.37 4.57 5.11
CA PRO A 98 0.63 3.57 4.79
C PRO A 98 0.13 2.63 3.71
N ALA A 99 1.06 2.08 2.93
CA ALA A 99 0.78 0.97 2.06
C ALA A 99 0.30 -0.22 2.87
N ALA A 100 -0.76 -0.91 2.40
CA ALA A 100 -1.09 -2.21 2.92
C ALA A 100 0.14 -3.13 2.75
N ARG A 101 0.43 -3.85 3.80
CA ARG A 101 1.77 -4.36 4.15
C ARG A 101 2.37 -5.33 3.17
N SER A 102 1.56 -5.96 2.33
CA SER A 102 2.06 -6.90 1.35
C SER A 102 1.00 -7.18 0.28
N THR A 103 1.44 -7.74 -0.83
CA THR A 103 0.56 -8.34 -1.83
C THR A 103 0.15 -9.76 -1.45
N GLU A 104 0.27 -10.13 -0.16
CA GLU A 104 -0.11 -11.43 0.35
C GLU A 104 -1.62 -11.62 0.29
N VAL A 105 -2.04 -12.77 -0.22
CA VAL A 105 -3.46 -13.08 -0.44
C VAL A 105 -4.02 -14.02 0.61
N GLY A 106 -5.28 -13.80 0.95
CA GLY A 106 -6.15 -14.77 1.61
C GLY A 106 -7.08 -15.42 0.60
N VAL A 107 -7.24 -16.73 0.69
CA VAL A 107 -8.20 -17.51 -0.10
C VAL A 107 -9.33 -17.94 0.84
N SER A 108 -10.49 -17.30 0.72
CA SER A 108 -11.61 -17.52 1.65
C SER A 108 -12.54 -18.65 1.24
N ASP A 109 -12.63 -18.89 -0.06
CA ASP A 109 -13.54 -19.90 -0.62
C ASP A 109 -12.73 -21.04 -1.24
N PRO A 110 -12.85 -22.28 -0.70
CA PRO A 110 -12.19 -23.45 -1.27
C PRO A 110 -12.71 -23.83 -2.67
N LEU A 111 -13.83 -23.28 -3.10
CA LEU A 111 -14.41 -23.48 -4.43
C LEU A 111 -14.01 -22.38 -5.42
N SER A 112 -13.29 -21.36 -4.98
CA SER A 112 -12.83 -20.26 -5.81
C SER A 112 -11.89 -20.71 -6.94
N VAL A 113 -11.73 -19.86 -7.94
CA VAL A 113 -10.81 -20.10 -9.05
C VAL A 113 -9.37 -20.22 -8.54
N ALA A 114 -8.98 -19.39 -7.59
CA ALA A 114 -7.66 -19.44 -6.99
C ALA A 114 -7.40 -20.76 -6.23
N ALA A 115 -8.35 -21.21 -5.41
CA ALA A 115 -8.23 -22.46 -4.67
C ALA A 115 -8.12 -23.67 -5.60
N LYS A 116 -8.92 -23.71 -6.66
CA LYS A 116 -8.87 -24.77 -7.69
C LYS A 116 -7.56 -24.77 -8.47
N ALA A 117 -6.93 -23.61 -8.63
CA ALA A 117 -5.59 -23.48 -9.23
C ALA A 117 -4.46 -23.85 -8.26
N GLY A 118 -4.75 -24.19 -7.01
CA GLY A 118 -3.76 -24.57 -6.00
C GLY A 118 -3.15 -23.39 -5.25
N ILE A 119 -3.69 -22.18 -5.41
CA ILE A 119 -3.25 -21.00 -4.66
C ILE A 119 -3.79 -21.10 -3.23
N LYS A 120 -2.94 -20.86 -2.26
CA LYS A 120 -3.27 -20.91 -0.83
C LYS A 120 -3.11 -19.55 -0.17
N THR A 121 -3.78 -19.35 0.95
CA THR A 121 -3.52 -18.21 1.83
C THR A 121 -2.04 -18.11 2.15
N GLY A 122 -1.49 -16.91 2.05
CA GLY A 122 -0.08 -16.63 2.26
C GLY A 122 0.75 -16.58 0.96
N TYR A 123 0.18 -16.91 -0.20
CA TYR A 123 0.81 -16.61 -1.47
C TYR A 123 0.86 -15.10 -1.68
N ARG A 124 1.77 -14.64 -2.52
CA ARG A 124 1.96 -13.22 -2.80
C ARG A 124 1.80 -12.94 -4.29
N VAL A 125 0.96 -11.97 -4.64
CA VAL A 125 0.90 -11.45 -6.01
C VAL A 125 2.18 -10.66 -6.29
N THR A 126 2.88 -11.00 -7.36
CA THR A 126 4.11 -10.34 -7.77
C THR A 126 3.93 -9.52 -9.03
N GLU A 127 3.08 -9.97 -9.96
CA GLU A 127 2.91 -9.32 -11.25
C GLU A 127 1.48 -9.46 -11.79
N ILE A 128 1.07 -8.48 -12.58
CA ILE A 128 -0.08 -8.54 -13.49
C ILE A 128 0.43 -8.16 -14.89
N ASP A 129 0.26 -9.06 -15.86
CA ASP A 129 0.75 -8.88 -17.25
C ASP A 129 2.23 -8.46 -17.30
N ALA A 130 3.09 -9.12 -16.50
CA ALA A 130 4.52 -8.85 -16.36
C ALA A 130 4.86 -7.48 -15.77
N VAL A 131 3.91 -6.76 -15.18
CA VAL A 131 4.14 -5.54 -14.40
C VAL A 131 4.16 -5.91 -12.92
N SER A 132 5.26 -5.58 -12.24
CA SER A 132 5.48 -5.91 -10.82
C SER A 132 4.78 -4.94 -9.89
N PHE A 133 4.33 -5.45 -8.73
CA PHE A 133 3.65 -4.70 -7.69
C PHE A 133 4.24 -5.00 -6.32
N LEU A 134 4.20 -4.03 -5.43
CA LEU A 134 4.73 -4.13 -4.08
C LEU A 134 3.65 -4.03 -3.00
N THR A 135 2.48 -3.48 -3.34
CA THR A 135 1.38 -3.25 -2.41
C THR A 135 0.07 -3.78 -2.97
N TRP A 136 -0.86 -4.12 -2.06
CA TRP A 136 -2.19 -4.58 -2.46
C TRP A 136 -2.99 -3.51 -3.18
N GLU A 137 -2.84 -2.25 -2.80
CA GLU A 137 -3.52 -1.12 -3.44
C GLU A 137 -3.10 -0.96 -4.89
N GLU A 138 -1.81 -1.13 -5.20
CA GLU A 138 -1.31 -1.11 -6.59
C GLU A 138 -1.94 -2.24 -7.40
N VAL A 139 -2.01 -3.46 -6.83
CA VAL A 139 -2.68 -4.61 -7.45
C VAL A 139 -4.16 -4.32 -7.69
N ALA A 140 -4.86 -3.82 -6.68
CA ALA A 140 -6.29 -3.52 -6.78
C ALA A 140 -6.56 -2.41 -7.81
N HIS A 141 -5.75 -1.37 -7.83
CA HIS A 141 -5.85 -0.27 -8.81
C HIS A 141 -5.61 -0.79 -10.23
N ARG A 142 -4.57 -1.59 -10.43
CA ARG A 142 -4.28 -2.18 -11.74
C ARG A 142 -5.44 -3.04 -12.26
N VAL A 143 -6.06 -3.85 -11.37
CA VAL A 143 -7.24 -4.65 -11.74
C VAL A 143 -8.43 -3.75 -12.07
N ALA A 144 -8.62 -2.65 -11.34
CA ALA A 144 -9.69 -1.69 -11.63
C ALA A 144 -9.55 -1.07 -13.03
N ASP A 145 -8.34 -0.77 -13.46
CA ASP A 145 -8.03 -0.16 -14.77
C ASP A 145 -8.21 -1.11 -15.96
N ILE A 146 -8.27 -2.43 -15.72
CA ILE A 146 -8.50 -3.41 -16.80
C ILE A 146 -9.94 -3.29 -17.30
N PRO A 147 -10.17 -3.10 -18.60
CA PRO A 147 -11.52 -3.04 -19.16
C PRO A 147 -12.30 -4.34 -18.99
N ALA A 148 -13.63 -4.22 -18.87
CA ALA A 148 -14.51 -5.39 -18.91
C ALA A 148 -14.35 -6.16 -20.24
N GLY A 149 -14.35 -7.49 -20.13
CA GLY A 149 -14.14 -8.37 -21.29
C GLY A 149 -12.69 -8.73 -21.57
N GLN A 150 -11.72 -8.02 -20.99
CA GLN A 150 -10.30 -8.29 -21.17
C GLN A 150 -9.79 -9.35 -20.20
N SER A 151 -8.93 -10.24 -20.70
CA SER A 151 -8.17 -11.19 -19.88
C SER A 151 -6.84 -10.59 -19.45
N PHE A 152 -6.36 -11.01 -18.29
CA PHE A 152 -5.05 -10.64 -17.75
C PHE A 152 -4.41 -11.82 -17.01
N LYS A 153 -3.10 -11.81 -16.92
CA LYS A 153 -2.32 -12.85 -16.26
C LYS A 153 -1.83 -12.37 -14.90
N LEU A 154 -2.24 -13.07 -13.84
CA LEU A 154 -1.78 -12.84 -12.48
C LEU A 154 -0.65 -13.82 -12.16
N THR A 155 0.49 -13.31 -11.69
CA THR A 155 1.61 -14.15 -11.23
C THR A 155 1.71 -14.08 -9.71
N LEU A 156 1.79 -15.24 -9.08
CA LEU A 156 1.88 -15.39 -7.62
C LEU A 156 3.06 -16.28 -7.25
N VAL A 157 3.66 -16.00 -6.09
CA VAL A 157 4.71 -16.84 -5.50
C VAL A 157 4.26 -17.33 -4.13
N SER A 158 4.64 -18.55 -3.78
CA SER A 158 4.42 -19.08 -2.44
C SER A 158 5.39 -18.47 -1.43
N LYS A 159 5.12 -18.61 -0.14
CA LYS A 159 6.05 -18.22 0.93
C LYS A 159 7.35 -19.05 0.91
N ASP A 160 7.29 -20.26 0.39
CA ASP A 160 8.44 -21.14 0.32
C ASP A 160 9.33 -20.72 -0.84
N ALA A 161 10.54 -20.26 -0.54
CA ALA A 161 11.49 -19.70 -1.50
C ALA A 161 11.92 -20.65 -2.64
N ILE A 162 11.47 -21.90 -2.62
CA ILE A 162 11.81 -22.98 -3.58
C ILE A 162 10.68 -23.20 -4.60
N ALA A 163 9.48 -22.68 -4.35
CA ALA A 163 8.34 -22.90 -5.23
C ALA A 163 8.42 -21.99 -6.47
N GLN A 164 8.15 -22.58 -7.64
CA GLN A 164 8.08 -21.82 -8.87
C GLN A 164 6.88 -20.86 -8.86
N PRO A 165 6.99 -19.72 -9.53
CA PRO A 165 5.85 -18.81 -9.70
C PRO A 165 4.67 -19.50 -10.34
N MET A 166 3.48 -19.29 -9.80
CA MET A 166 2.23 -19.75 -10.36
C MET A 166 1.58 -18.63 -11.15
N SER A 167 0.97 -18.99 -12.27
CA SER A 167 0.23 -18.03 -13.09
C SER A 167 -1.24 -18.41 -13.14
N LEU A 168 -2.10 -17.41 -13.00
CA LEU A 168 -3.53 -17.52 -13.09
C LEU A 168 -4.04 -16.56 -14.17
N GLU A 169 -4.70 -17.07 -15.19
CA GLU A 169 -5.35 -16.25 -16.20
C GLU A 169 -6.78 -15.96 -15.76
N LEU A 170 -7.12 -14.70 -15.68
CA LEU A 170 -8.44 -14.21 -15.27
C LEU A 170 -9.03 -13.33 -16.35
N ARG A 171 -10.35 -13.35 -16.48
CA ARG A 171 -11.09 -12.48 -17.39
C ARG A 171 -12.03 -11.59 -16.59
N LYS A 172 -11.93 -10.30 -16.81
CA LYS A 172 -12.80 -9.33 -16.16
C LYS A 172 -14.17 -9.33 -16.81
N SER A 173 -15.21 -9.64 -16.05
CA SER A 173 -16.58 -9.71 -16.56
C SER A 173 -17.27 -8.34 -16.53
N LYS A 174 -17.07 -7.59 -15.45
CA LYS A 174 -17.62 -6.24 -15.25
C LYS A 174 -16.51 -5.26 -14.86
N ALA A 175 -16.71 -3.98 -15.13
CA ALA A 175 -15.74 -2.94 -14.79
C ALA A 175 -15.44 -2.87 -13.28
N ALA A 176 -16.41 -3.15 -12.43
CA ALA A 176 -16.28 -3.12 -10.98
C ALA A 176 -15.73 -4.41 -10.35
N ASP A 177 -15.47 -5.47 -11.13
CA ASP A 177 -15.00 -6.75 -10.58
C ASP A 177 -13.61 -6.57 -9.94
N THR A 178 -13.47 -7.08 -8.73
CA THR A 178 -12.23 -7.16 -7.96
C THR A 178 -11.58 -8.54 -8.08
N LEU A 179 -10.36 -8.73 -7.58
CA LEU A 179 -9.75 -10.07 -7.47
C LEU A 179 -10.55 -11.01 -6.57
N GLY A 180 -11.28 -10.46 -5.58
CA GLY A 180 -12.23 -11.21 -4.76
C GLY A 180 -13.35 -11.81 -5.60
N ASP A 181 -13.95 -11.01 -6.48
CA ASP A 181 -15.04 -11.45 -7.36
C ASP A 181 -14.57 -12.44 -8.44
N LEU A 182 -13.39 -12.20 -9.02
CA LEU A 182 -12.87 -12.97 -10.14
C LEU A 182 -12.22 -14.29 -9.71
N ALA A 183 -11.54 -14.31 -8.59
CA ALA A 183 -10.70 -15.42 -8.18
C ALA A 183 -10.88 -15.87 -6.72
N GLY A 184 -11.60 -15.11 -5.90
CA GLY A 184 -11.69 -15.35 -4.46
C GLY A 184 -10.42 -14.96 -3.70
N LEU A 185 -9.65 -14.01 -4.25
CA LEU A 185 -8.41 -13.50 -3.67
C LEU A 185 -8.65 -12.16 -2.98
N HIS A 186 -8.27 -12.08 -1.72
CA HIS A 186 -8.36 -10.87 -0.91
C HIS A 186 -6.98 -10.55 -0.31
N SER A 187 -6.78 -9.32 0.14
CA SER A 187 -5.61 -9.03 0.97
C SER A 187 -5.67 -9.86 2.25
N SER A 188 -4.58 -10.52 2.60
CA SER A 188 -4.52 -11.32 3.85
C SER A 188 -4.71 -10.47 5.10
N GLU A 189 -4.46 -9.17 5.02
CA GLU A 189 -4.60 -8.23 6.13
C GLU A 189 -6.06 -7.87 6.45
N LEU A 190 -6.97 -8.01 5.49
CA LEU A 190 -8.40 -7.81 5.69
C LEU A 190 -9.10 -9.04 6.30
N PHE A 191 -8.36 -10.14 6.48
CA PHE A 191 -8.91 -11.43 6.94
C PHE A 191 -8.73 -11.70 8.44
N VAL A 192 -7.99 -10.86 9.16
CA VAL A 192 -7.76 -11.01 10.59
C VAL A 192 -8.70 -10.10 11.35
N GLU A 193 -9.98 -10.39 11.37
CA GLU A 193 -10.90 -10.05 12.47
C GLU A 193 -12.35 -10.29 12.08
N ARG A 194 -12.72 -11.55 12.08
CA ARG A 194 -14.08 -11.98 12.43
C ARG A 194 -13.97 -13.27 13.24
N THR A 195 -13.65 -13.12 14.50
CA THR A 195 -14.01 -14.08 15.55
C THR A 195 -15.30 -13.63 16.18
#